data_64bd455169b3b89fbd5e3538e5d65f87
#
_entry.id   64bd455169b3b89fbd5e3538e5d65f87
#
_cell.length_a   1.000
_cell.length_b   1.000
_cell.length_c   1.000
_cell.angle_alpha   90.00
_cell.angle_beta   90.00
_cell.angle_gamma   90.00
#
_symmetry.space_group_name_H-M   'P 1'
#
loop_
_entity.id
_entity.type
_entity.pdbx_description
1 polymer ?
#
loop_
_entity_poly.entity_id
_entity_poly.type
_entity_poly.pdbx_seq_one_letter_code
_entity_poly.pdbx_strand_id
1 'polypeptide(L)'
;PFDSLDIAHVYNRKAVALIDAKDFVRLSKPVEGDSIFVEVRDGEMINTELAGKLEREKNAIVVLKPDHPSCALFRLYLGELKRLGIMNRVIVRATLDESDSNRLSLWMAAHLGGIFLDRLVYGLWLSCPGIPDMFYGVHLSQDILQSAGVRRYKTEFISCPGCGRTLYNLQES
;
A
#
# COMPACT_ATOMS: atom_id res chain seq x y z
N PRO A 1 2.88 -19.30 -8.83
CA PRO A 1 3.97 -18.52 -8.32
C PRO A 1 4.57 -17.78 -9.49
N PHE A 2 4.23 -16.48 -9.62
CA PHE A 2 4.92 -15.64 -10.58
C PHE A 2 6.21 -15.21 -9.88
N ASP A 3 7.35 -15.63 -10.40
CA ASP A 3 8.64 -15.16 -9.96
C ASP A 3 8.70 -13.64 -10.16
N SER A 4 9.22 -12.94 -9.17
CA SER A 4 9.37 -11.47 -9.16
C SER A 4 10.18 -10.93 -10.36
N LEU A 5 10.83 -11.81 -11.12
CA LEU A 5 11.56 -11.51 -12.36
C LEU A 5 10.66 -11.32 -13.59
N ASP A 6 9.45 -11.91 -13.61
CA ASP A 6 8.60 -11.86 -14.81
C ASP A 6 7.89 -10.51 -15.01
N ILE A 7 7.64 -9.76 -13.95
CA ILE A 7 6.94 -8.45 -14.04
C ILE A 7 7.84 -7.37 -14.66
N ALA A 8 9.15 -7.48 -14.52
CA ALA A 8 10.10 -6.51 -15.05
C ALA A 8 10.19 -6.51 -16.59
N HIS A 9 9.95 -7.66 -17.21
CA HIS A 9 10.00 -7.81 -18.67
C HIS A 9 8.84 -7.12 -19.41
N VAL A 10 7.69 -6.96 -18.76
CA VAL A 10 6.48 -6.42 -19.41
C VAL A 10 6.57 -4.90 -19.63
N TYR A 11 7.37 -4.17 -18.82
CA TYR A 11 7.35 -2.71 -18.82
C TYR A 11 8.67 -2.04 -19.20
N ASN A 12 9.68 -2.79 -19.62
CA ASN A 12 11.03 -2.25 -19.93
C ASN A 12 11.59 -1.34 -18.83
N ARG A 13 11.25 -1.64 -17.57
CA ARG A 13 11.74 -0.94 -16.37
C ARG A 13 12.71 -1.83 -15.62
N LYS A 14 13.68 -1.22 -14.93
CA LYS A 14 14.59 -1.94 -14.04
C LYS A 14 13.78 -2.80 -13.07
N ALA A 15 14.15 -4.07 -12.94
CA ALA A 15 13.53 -4.97 -11.97
C ALA A 15 13.74 -4.39 -10.57
N VAL A 16 12.68 -4.37 -9.78
CA VAL A 16 12.73 -3.99 -8.36
C VAL A 16 12.76 -5.29 -7.54
N ALA A 17 13.76 -5.45 -6.69
CA ALA A 17 13.86 -6.61 -5.83
C ALA A 17 12.74 -6.60 -4.79
N LEU A 18 12.01 -7.72 -4.66
CA LEU A 18 11.12 -8.01 -3.53
C LEU A 18 11.79 -9.12 -2.71
N ILE A 19 12.16 -8.81 -1.49
CA ILE A 19 12.94 -9.68 -0.62
C ILE A 19 12.18 -9.86 0.69
N ASP A 20 12.08 -11.08 1.15
CA ASP A 20 11.54 -11.41 2.47
C ASP A 20 12.41 -10.79 3.58
N ALA A 21 11.81 -10.27 4.64
CA ALA A 21 12.53 -9.59 5.71
C ALA A 21 13.63 -10.47 6.34
N LYS A 22 13.39 -11.77 6.49
CA LYS A 22 14.38 -12.72 7.02
C LYS A 22 15.59 -12.85 6.12
N ASP A 23 15.36 -12.92 4.82
CA ASP A 23 16.44 -13.03 3.83
C ASP A 23 17.17 -11.72 3.66
N PHE A 24 16.43 -10.59 3.69
CA PHE A 24 17.02 -9.26 3.65
C PHE A 24 18.03 -9.06 4.79
N VAL A 25 17.70 -9.46 6.02
CA VAL A 25 18.62 -9.36 7.16
C VAL A 25 19.90 -10.16 6.93
N ARG A 26 19.82 -11.33 6.31
CA ARG A 26 20.97 -12.24 6.03
C ARG A 26 21.90 -11.75 4.91
N LEU A 27 21.46 -10.83 4.07
CA LEU A 27 22.29 -10.33 2.98
C LEU A 27 23.53 -9.63 3.50
N SER A 28 24.70 -10.09 3.06
CA SER A 28 26.00 -9.53 3.45
C SER A 28 26.37 -8.28 2.64
N LYS A 29 25.78 -8.11 1.47
CA LYS A 29 26.06 -6.99 0.57
C LYS A 29 24.81 -6.12 0.40
N PRO A 30 24.96 -4.81 0.18
CA PRO A 30 23.86 -3.94 -0.21
C PRO A 30 23.19 -4.48 -1.49
N VAL A 31 21.88 -4.35 -1.58
CA VAL A 31 21.16 -4.68 -2.80
C VAL A 31 21.27 -3.51 -3.77
N GLU A 32 21.82 -3.77 -4.95
CA GLU A 32 21.91 -2.76 -6.00
C GLU A 32 20.52 -2.47 -6.57
N GLY A 33 20.15 -1.21 -6.67
CA GLY A 33 18.89 -0.76 -7.26
C GLY A 33 18.40 0.57 -6.71
N ASP A 34 17.47 1.19 -7.45
CA ASP A 34 16.87 2.47 -7.06
C ASP A 34 15.90 2.31 -5.88
N SER A 35 15.30 1.13 -5.72
CA SER A 35 14.40 0.78 -4.62
C SER A 35 14.42 -0.73 -4.37
N ILE A 36 14.24 -1.11 -3.12
CA ILE A 36 14.16 -2.50 -2.66
C ILE A 36 12.87 -2.63 -1.87
N PHE A 37 12.04 -3.62 -2.18
CA PHE A 37 10.88 -3.96 -1.37
C PHE A 37 11.25 -5.05 -0.37
N VAL A 38 11.07 -4.76 0.91
CA VAL A 38 11.32 -5.70 2.02
C VAL A 38 9.98 -6.12 2.59
N GLU A 39 9.56 -7.35 2.30
CA GLU A 39 8.27 -7.90 2.72
C GLU A 39 8.34 -8.43 4.15
N VAL A 40 7.43 -7.95 4.99
CA VAL A 40 7.22 -8.42 6.36
C VAL A 40 5.87 -9.13 6.42
N ARG A 41 5.89 -10.43 6.77
CA ARG A 41 4.70 -11.30 6.86
C ARG A 41 4.29 -11.54 8.30
N ASP A 42 3.15 -12.21 8.49
CA ASP A 42 2.69 -12.64 9.81
C ASP A 42 3.72 -13.55 10.48
N GLY A 43 3.89 -13.35 11.79
CA GLY A 43 4.87 -14.08 12.59
C GLY A 43 6.32 -13.63 12.40
N GLU A 44 6.59 -12.69 11.50
CA GLU A 44 7.91 -12.10 11.38
C GLU A 44 8.05 -10.96 12.38
N MET A 45 9.03 -11.09 13.25
CA MET A 45 9.30 -10.05 14.25
C MET A 45 10.01 -8.88 13.56
N ILE A 46 9.39 -7.72 13.63
CA ILE A 46 10.08 -6.46 13.39
C ILE A 46 10.98 -6.24 14.60
N ASN A 47 12.26 -6.51 14.43
CA ASN A 47 13.25 -6.50 15.50
C ASN A 47 14.35 -5.46 15.27
N THR A 48 15.25 -5.34 16.24
CA THR A 48 16.37 -4.39 16.17
C THR A 48 17.36 -4.70 15.05
N GLU A 49 17.50 -5.96 14.64
CA GLU A 49 18.40 -6.37 13.56
C GLU A 49 17.86 -5.88 12.20
N LEU A 50 16.57 -6.11 11.93
CA LEU A 50 15.89 -5.58 10.75
C LEU A 50 15.93 -4.03 10.75
N ALA A 51 15.68 -3.40 11.90
CA ALA A 51 15.73 -1.95 12.04
C ALA A 51 17.11 -1.38 11.69
N GLY A 52 18.18 -1.94 12.24
CA GLY A 52 19.55 -1.50 11.97
C GLY A 52 19.95 -1.68 10.50
N LYS A 53 19.41 -2.68 9.81
CA LYS A 53 19.66 -2.86 8.38
C LYS A 53 18.85 -1.89 7.53
N LEU A 54 17.57 -1.70 7.83
CA LEU A 54 16.71 -0.72 7.15
C LEU A 54 17.23 0.71 7.30
N GLU A 55 17.82 1.04 8.43
CA GLU A 55 18.44 2.36 8.65
C GLU A 55 19.61 2.62 7.68
N ARG A 56 20.36 1.59 7.34
CA ARG A 56 21.49 1.69 6.39
C ARG A 56 21.03 1.72 4.93
N GLU A 57 19.94 1.04 4.63
CA GLU A 57 19.36 0.91 3.28
C GLU A 57 18.19 1.89 3.10
N LYS A 58 18.51 3.17 2.88
CA LYS A 58 17.52 4.25 2.74
C LYS A 58 16.57 4.09 1.54
N ASN A 59 16.97 3.30 0.53
CA ASN A 59 16.18 2.94 -0.63
C ASN A 59 15.22 1.77 -0.37
N ALA A 60 15.30 1.12 0.80
CA ALA A 60 14.39 0.06 1.18
C ALA A 60 13.00 0.61 1.50
N ILE A 61 11.98 -0.05 0.95
CA ILE A 61 10.56 0.20 1.20
C ILE A 61 10.00 -1.02 1.93
N VAL A 62 9.44 -0.82 3.09
CA VAL A 62 8.83 -1.90 3.88
C VAL A 62 7.46 -2.23 3.31
N VAL A 63 7.22 -3.51 3.03
CA VAL A 63 5.94 -4.03 2.53
C VAL A 63 5.32 -4.86 3.66
N LEU A 64 4.26 -4.36 4.27
CA LEU A 64 3.51 -5.12 5.28
C LEU A 64 2.49 -6.01 4.58
N LYS A 65 2.63 -7.32 4.73
CA LYS A 65 1.76 -8.34 4.13
C LYS A 65 1.28 -9.34 5.18
N PRO A 66 0.32 -8.99 6.02
CA PRO A 66 -0.34 -9.96 6.89
C PRO A 66 -1.23 -10.93 6.09
N ASP A 67 -1.41 -12.15 6.60
CA ASP A 67 -2.28 -13.15 5.99
C ASP A 67 -3.76 -12.75 6.12
N HIS A 68 -4.10 -12.09 7.22
CA HIS A 68 -5.44 -11.55 7.48
C HIS A 68 -5.39 -10.03 7.67
N PRO A 69 -5.37 -9.27 6.56
CA PRO A 69 -5.20 -7.82 6.64
C PRO A 69 -6.36 -7.16 7.39
N SER A 70 -6.03 -6.34 8.38
CA SER A 70 -6.98 -5.52 9.13
C SER A 70 -6.35 -4.21 9.56
N CYS A 71 -7.16 -3.18 9.75
CA CYS A 71 -6.68 -1.87 10.20
C CYS A 71 -5.92 -1.97 11.54
N ALA A 72 -6.43 -2.79 12.47
CA ALA A 72 -5.80 -2.98 13.78
C ALA A 72 -4.40 -3.62 13.66
N LEU A 73 -4.28 -4.65 12.83
CA LEU A 73 -3.02 -5.36 12.62
C LEU A 73 -1.98 -4.47 11.94
N PHE A 74 -2.37 -3.72 10.92
CA PHE A 74 -1.46 -2.75 10.29
C PHE A 74 -1.00 -1.67 11.28
N ARG A 75 -1.89 -1.16 12.12
CA ARG A 75 -1.51 -0.19 13.17
C ARG A 75 -0.53 -0.79 14.18
N LEU A 76 -0.67 -2.06 14.51
CA LEU A 76 0.28 -2.77 15.37
C LEU A 76 1.69 -2.80 14.74
N TYR A 77 1.80 -3.23 13.48
CA TYR A 77 3.09 -3.24 12.76
C TYR A 77 3.68 -1.83 12.62
N LEU A 78 2.86 -0.85 12.27
CA LEU A 78 3.30 0.54 12.14
C LEU A 78 3.77 1.11 13.49
N GLY A 79 3.11 0.73 14.58
CA GLY A 79 3.55 1.05 15.94
C GLY A 79 4.92 0.48 16.29
N GLU A 80 5.18 -0.78 15.91
CA GLU A 80 6.48 -1.43 16.12
C GLU A 80 7.58 -0.78 15.25
N LEU A 81 7.31 -0.48 13.98
CA LEU A 81 8.25 0.25 13.11
C LEU A 81 8.63 1.60 13.73
N LYS A 82 7.63 2.34 14.22
CA LYS A 82 7.86 3.63 14.89
C LYS A 82 8.64 3.49 16.19
N ARG A 83 8.32 2.48 17.00
CA ARG A 83 9.03 2.19 18.27
C ARG A 83 10.51 1.91 18.06
N LEU A 84 10.84 1.24 16.95
CA LEU A 84 12.22 0.92 16.56
C LEU A 84 12.90 2.05 15.77
N GLY A 85 12.25 3.19 15.57
CA GLY A 85 12.81 4.33 14.86
C GLY A 85 12.96 4.13 13.35
N ILE A 86 12.25 3.17 12.76
CA ILE A 86 12.31 2.89 11.31
C ILE A 86 11.56 3.99 10.57
N MET A 87 12.29 4.73 9.73
CA MET A 87 11.81 5.87 8.95
C MET A 87 11.63 5.55 7.45
N ASN A 88 11.85 4.31 7.05
CA ASN A 88 11.67 3.86 5.68
C ASN A 88 10.21 4.02 5.25
N ARG A 89 9.99 4.22 3.95
CA ARG A 89 8.63 4.26 3.40
C ARG A 89 7.96 2.91 3.62
N VAL A 90 6.67 2.94 3.98
CA VAL A 90 5.87 1.74 4.20
C VAL A 90 4.75 1.69 3.18
N ILE A 91 4.55 0.54 2.56
CA ILE A 91 3.36 0.21 1.79
C ILE A 91 2.68 -1.00 2.40
N VAL A 92 1.38 -1.13 2.18
CA VAL A 92 0.63 -2.31 2.61
C VAL A 92 0.30 -3.17 1.40
N ARG A 93 0.43 -4.49 1.58
CA ARG A 93 0.03 -5.48 0.59
C ARG A 93 -1.11 -6.31 1.15
N ALA A 94 -2.21 -6.39 0.41
CA ALA A 94 -3.36 -7.20 0.78
C ALA A 94 -3.79 -8.07 -0.40
N THR A 95 -4.14 -9.32 -0.11
CA THR A 95 -4.72 -10.25 -1.07
C THR A 95 -6.09 -10.65 -0.56
N LEU A 96 -7.12 -10.53 -1.38
CA LEU A 96 -8.46 -10.96 -1.05
C LEU A 96 -9.07 -11.70 -2.24
N ASP A 97 -9.44 -12.95 -1.99
CA ASP A 97 -10.11 -13.81 -2.96
C ASP A 97 -11.62 -13.65 -2.80
N GLU A 98 -12.18 -12.64 -3.44
CA GLU A 98 -13.60 -12.32 -3.48
C GLU A 98 -13.98 -12.04 -4.94
N SER A 99 -15.06 -12.62 -5.41
CA SER A 99 -15.55 -12.46 -6.77
C SER A 99 -16.57 -11.32 -6.95
N ASP A 100 -17.22 -10.90 -5.86
CA ASP A 100 -18.11 -9.74 -5.86
C ASP A 100 -17.30 -8.45 -5.67
N SER A 101 -17.23 -7.64 -6.72
CA SER A 101 -16.49 -6.40 -6.74
C SER A 101 -16.97 -5.37 -5.72
N ASN A 102 -18.28 -5.32 -5.43
CA ASN A 102 -18.83 -4.38 -4.44
C ASN A 102 -18.44 -4.78 -3.02
N ARG A 103 -18.55 -6.08 -2.70
CA ARG A 103 -18.13 -6.63 -1.41
C ARG A 103 -16.63 -6.42 -1.19
N LEU A 104 -15.83 -6.70 -2.23
CA LEU A 104 -14.38 -6.50 -2.22
C LEU A 104 -14.02 -5.03 -1.95
N SER A 105 -14.64 -4.09 -2.68
CA SER A 105 -14.40 -2.66 -2.52
C SER A 105 -14.77 -2.19 -1.10
N LEU A 106 -15.94 -2.60 -0.60
CA LEU A 106 -16.41 -2.23 0.74
C LEU A 106 -15.49 -2.78 1.82
N TRP A 107 -15.09 -4.06 1.70
CA TRP A 107 -14.17 -4.70 2.64
C TRP A 107 -12.81 -4.00 2.67
N MET A 108 -12.23 -3.75 1.50
CA MET A 108 -10.92 -3.08 1.39
C MET A 108 -10.97 -1.65 1.94
N ALA A 109 -12.03 -0.90 1.64
CA ALA A 109 -12.20 0.45 2.18
C ALA A 109 -12.33 0.44 3.70
N ALA A 110 -13.10 -0.48 4.26
CA ALA A 110 -13.30 -0.60 5.71
C ALA A 110 -12.01 -1.02 6.45
N HIS A 111 -11.26 -1.97 5.91
CA HIS A 111 -10.05 -2.51 6.57
C HIS A 111 -8.78 -1.70 6.32
N LEU A 112 -8.69 -0.98 5.20
CA LEU A 112 -7.49 -0.26 4.82
C LEU A 112 -7.65 1.26 4.85
N GLY A 113 -8.87 1.78 4.64
CA GLY A 113 -9.10 3.22 4.54
C GLY A 113 -8.57 4.01 5.74
N GLY A 114 -8.76 3.50 6.96
CA GLY A 114 -8.34 4.17 8.19
C GLY A 114 -6.83 4.44 8.28
N ILE A 115 -5.98 3.50 7.83
CA ILE A 115 -4.52 3.70 7.88
C ILE A 115 -4.04 4.76 6.87
N PHE A 116 -4.78 4.96 5.78
CA PHE A 116 -4.49 6.01 4.80
C PHE A 116 -4.97 7.37 5.28
N LEU A 117 -6.14 7.46 5.92
CA LEU A 117 -6.62 8.69 6.57
C LEU A 117 -5.63 9.16 7.65
N ASP A 118 -5.05 8.25 8.41
CA ASP A 118 -4.02 8.53 9.41
C ASP A 118 -2.66 8.89 8.79
N ARG A 119 -2.50 8.81 7.46
CA ARG A 119 -1.25 9.05 6.70
C ARG A 119 -0.06 8.22 7.18
N LEU A 120 -0.32 7.00 7.64
CA LEU A 120 0.69 6.11 8.19
C LEU A 120 1.48 5.35 7.12
N VAL A 121 0.92 5.24 5.91
CA VAL A 121 1.50 4.46 4.81
C VAL A 121 1.51 5.24 3.50
N TYR A 122 2.43 4.88 2.61
CA TYR A 122 2.70 5.60 1.36
C TYR A 122 1.98 5.00 0.15
N GLY A 123 1.52 3.76 0.23
CA GLY A 123 0.93 3.10 -0.91
C GLY A 123 0.23 1.80 -0.56
N LEU A 124 -0.48 1.28 -1.55
CA LEU A 124 -1.31 0.11 -1.46
C LEU A 124 -1.02 -0.82 -2.65
N TRP A 125 -0.78 -2.08 -2.36
CA TRP A 125 -0.64 -3.15 -3.32
C TRP A 125 -1.76 -4.17 -3.10
N LEU A 126 -2.80 -4.12 -3.95
CA LEU A 126 -3.90 -5.08 -3.89
C LEU A 126 -3.74 -6.18 -4.92
N SER A 127 -4.04 -7.41 -4.49
CA SER A 127 -4.20 -8.57 -5.33
C SER A 127 -5.62 -9.11 -5.16
N CYS A 128 -6.37 -9.19 -6.25
CA CYS A 128 -7.78 -9.57 -6.26
C CYS A 128 -7.99 -10.77 -7.21
N PRO A 129 -7.52 -11.98 -6.85
CA PRO A 129 -7.52 -13.14 -7.76
C PRO A 129 -8.94 -13.60 -8.14
N GLY A 130 -9.95 -13.31 -7.32
CA GLY A 130 -11.35 -13.62 -7.62
C GLY A 130 -12.00 -12.74 -8.69
N ILE A 131 -11.36 -11.63 -9.09
CA ILE A 131 -11.85 -10.72 -10.12
C ILE A 131 -11.08 -10.98 -11.43
N PRO A 132 -11.78 -11.28 -12.56
CA PRO A 132 -11.13 -11.57 -13.85
C PRO A 132 -10.31 -10.40 -14.43
N ASP A 133 -10.71 -9.15 -14.15
CA ASP A 133 -9.97 -7.97 -14.59
C ASP A 133 -8.68 -7.81 -13.78
N MET A 134 -7.54 -8.05 -14.44
CA MET A 134 -6.23 -7.98 -13.79
C MET A 134 -5.85 -6.54 -13.35
N PHE A 135 -6.47 -5.52 -13.89
CA PHE A 135 -6.25 -4.13 -13.49
C PHE A 135 -7.18 -3.68 -12.36
N TYR A 136 -8.17 -4.48 -11.99
CA TYR A 136 -9.14 -4.14 -10.96
C TYR A 136 -8.45 -3.74 -9.62
N GLY A 137 -7.49 -4.53 -9.16
CA GLY A 137 -6.74 -4.23 -7.94
C GLY A 137 -6.00 -2.89 -7.99
N VAL A 138 -5.49 -2.51 -9.17
CA VAL A 138 -4.83 -1.21 -9.39
C VAL A 138 -5.86 -0.08 -9.29
N HIS A 139 -6.97 -0.20 -10.00
CA HIS A 139 -8.04 0.82 -10.00
C HIS A 139 -8.63 0.99 -8.60
N LEU A 140 -8.93 -0.10 -7.91
CA LEU A 140 -9.44 -0.07 -6.54
C LEU A 140 -8.43 0.57 -5.56
N SER A 141 -7.13 0.27 -5.72
CA SER A 141 -6.08 0.90 -4.92
C SER A 141 -6.03 2.41 -5.14
N GLN A 142 -6.16 2.86 -6.39
CA GLN A 142 -6.19 4.27 -6.75
C GLN A 142 -7.41 4.97 -6.15
N ASP A 143 -8.59 4.34 -6.23
CA ASP A 143 -9.84 4.89 -5.68
C ASP A 143 -9.77 5.02 -4.15
N ILE A 144 -9.23 4.03 -3.45
CA ILE A 144 -9.02 4.08 -1.99
C ILE A 144 -8.05 5.20 -1.61
N LEU A 145 -6.90 5.29 -2.29
CA LEU A 145 -5.90 6.32 -2.00
C LEU A 145 -6.41 7.73 -2.30
N GLN A 146 -7.20 7.89 -3.36
CA GLN A 146 -7.82 9.16 -3.72
C GLN A 146 -8.90 9.55 -2.72
N SER A 147 -9.81 8.64 -2.35
CA SER A 147 -10.86 8.89 -1.35
C SER A 147 -10.29 9.24 0.02
N ALA A 148 -9.14 8.67 0.38
CA ALA A 148 -8.41 9.02 1.61
C ALA A 148 -7.58 10.32 1.50
N GLY A 149 -7.58 11.00 0.34
CA GLY A 149 -6.81 12.23 0.12
C GLY A 149 -5.30 12.06 0.10
N VAL A 150 -4.79 10.83 -0.08
CA VAL A 150 -3.34 10.53 -0.09
C VAL A 150 -2.73 10.85 -1.44
N ARG A 151 -3.44 10.50 -2.53
CA ARG A 151 -3.00 10.75 -3.90
C ARG A 151 -4.20 11.08 -4.78
N ARG A 152 -3.97 11.85 -5.86
CA ARG A 152 -4.97 12.16 -6.88
C ARG A 152 -4.59 11.45 -8.16
N TYR A 153 -5.51 10.64 -8.68
CA TYR A 153 -5.37 9.88 -9.94
C TYR A 153 -6.36 10.33 -11.00
N LYS A 154 -7.53 10.78 -10.56
CA LYS A 154 -8.64 11.21 -11.43
C LYS A 154 -9.07 12.63 -11.05
N THR A 155 -9.64 13.37 -12.01
CA THR A 155 -10.32 14.63 -11.74
C THR A 155 -11.56 14.35 -10.89
N GLU A 156 -11.71 15.09 -9.80
CA GLU A 156 -12.90 15.06 -8.95
C GLU A 156 -13.79 16.26 -9.29
N PHE A 157 -15.02 15.96 -9.66
CA PHE A 157 -16.04 16.99 -9.85
C PHE A 157 -16.82 17.12 -8.54
N ILE A 158 -16.60 18.22 -7.83
CA ILE A 158 -17.32 18.53 -6.62
C ILE A 158 -18.42 19.52 -6.99
N SER A 159 -19.67 19.02 -7.07
CA SER A 159 -20.80 19.92 -7.23
C SER A 159 -21.09 20.62 -5.90
N CYS A 160 -21.13 21.94 -5.93
CA CYS A 160 -21.58 22.71 -4.78
C CYS A 160 -23.12 22.70 -4.75
N PRO A 161 -23.78 22.11 -3.73
CA PRO A 161 -25.25 22.10 -3.66
C PRO A 161 -25.86 23.47 -3.35
N GLY A 162 -25.03 24.51 -3.26
CA GLY A 162 -25.41 25.81 -2.74
C GLY A 162 -25.48 25.80 -1.20
N CYS A 163 -25.15 26.92 -0.61
CA CYS A 163 -25.41 27.15 0.82
C CYS A 163 -26.48 28.23 0.93
N GLY A 164 -27.20 28.31 2.05
CA GLY A 164 -28.22 29.31 2.28
C GLY A 164 -27.72 30.80 2.22
N ARG A 165 -26.44 31.01 1.91
CA ARG A 165 -25.80 32.31 1.67
C ARG A 165 -25.50 32.58 0.20
N THR A 166 -25.84 31.66 -0.73
CA THR A 166 -25.68 31.89 -2.16
C THR A 166 -26.72 32.90 -2.63
N LEU A 167 -26.23 33.99 -3.21
CA LEU A 167 -27.08 35.10 -3.71
C LEU A 167 -27.46 34.98 -5.20
N TYR A 168 -27.07 33.87 -5.84
CA TYR A 168 -27.35 33.59 -7.23
C TYR A 168 -27.99 32.20 -7.40
N ASN A 169 -28.78 32.06 -8.48
CA ASN A 169 -29.45 30.81 -8.77
C ASN A 169 -28.47 29.81 -9.44
N LEU A 170 -28.12 28.75 -8.70
CA LEU A 170 -27.19 27.70 -9.20
C LEU A 170 -27.78 26.89 -10.36
N GLN A 171 -29.09 26.94 -10.61
CA GLN A 171 -29.72 26.20 -11.71
C GLN A 171 -29.63 26.95 -13.05
N GLU A 172 -29.30 28.25 -13.02
CA GLU A 172 -29.20 29.11 -14.20
C GLU A 172 -27.74 29.43 -14.59
N SER A 173 -26.76 28.86 -13.86
CA SER A 173 -25.33 28.99 -14.14
C SER A 173 -24.78 27.69 -14.71
#